data_4766f8e985a96f925af9f7d42dc7e3ec
#
_entry.id   4766f8e985a96f925af9f7d42dc7e3ec
#
_cell.length_a   1.000
_cell.length_b   1.000
_cell.length_c   1.000
_cell.angle_alpha   90.00
_cell.angle_beta   90.00
_cell.angle_gamma   90.00
#
_symmetry.space_group_name_H-M   'P 1'
#
loop_
_entity.id
_entity.type
_entity.pdbx_description
1 polymer ?
#
loop_
_entity_poly.entity_id
_entity_poly.type
_entity_poly.pdbx_seq_one_letter_code
_entity_poly.pdbx_strand_id
1 'polypeptide(L)'
;MSPALSGKQNAGVRSLDGVADDWPLDYATLEPYYDLNDRMMGVSGLSGNPAYPPKSVQTPPVALGRLGVTIAEGFNRLGWHWWPSDSAIVSERYEGREGCVNAGVCMFGCAQGAKAST
;
A
#
# COMPACT_ATOMS: atom_id res chain seq x y z
N MET A 1 8.05 -5.38 -23.66
CA MET A 1 8.70 -6.06 -22.52
C MET A 1 9.44 -5.00 -21.74
N SER A 2 8.86 -4.51 -20.65
CA SER A 2 9.58 -3.62 -19.74
C SER A 2 10.67 -4.41 -19.03
N PRO A 3 11.90 -3.91 -18.93
CA PRO A 3 12.92 -4.58 -18.15
C PRO A 3 12.43 -4.69 -16.70
N ALA A 4 12.49 -5.90 -16.18
CA ALA A 4 12.24 -6.15 -14.77
C ALA A 4 13.04 -5.12 -13.96
N LEU A 5 12.39 -4.45 -13.03
CA LEU A 5 13.03 -3.61 -12.02
C LEU A 5 13.85 -4.53 -11.10
N SER A 6 14.99 -4.94 -11.63
CA SER A 6 15.94 -5.81 -10.98
C SER A 6 16.60 -5.05 -9.83
N GLY A 7 16.18 -5.33 -8.60
CA GLY A 7 17.10 -5.47 -7.48
C GLY A 7 17.86 -4.24 -6.96
N LYS A 8 17.54 -3.02 -7.35
CA LYS A 8 18.18 -1.81 -6.79
C LYS A 8 17.15 -0.71 -6.61
N GLN A 9 16.17 -0.95 -5.76
CA GLN A 9 15.44 0.16 -5.16
C GLN A 9 16.31 0.73 -4.04
N ASN A 10 17.39 1.35 -4.46
CA ASN A 10 18.20 2.15 -3.56
C ASN A 10 17.46 3.47 -3.34
N ALA A 11 17.48 3.97 -2.12
CA ALA A 11 17.20 5.36 -1.84
C ALA A 11 18.32 6.26 -2.48
N GLY A 12 18.70 5.93 -3.71
CA GLY A 12 19.81 6.45 -4.48
C GLY A 12 19.36 7.55 -5.41
N VAL A 13 19.06 8.74 -4.87
CA VAL A 13 18.66 9.90 -5.66
C VAL A 13 19.78 10.30 -6.63
N ARG A 14 21.02 10.29 -6.15
CA ARG A 14 22.18 10.60 -7.00
C ARG A 14 22.46 9.52 -8.01
N SER A 15 22.45 8.26 -7.58
CA SER A 15 22.76 7.11 -8.44
C SER A 15 21.73 6.89 -9.54
N LEU A 16 20.45 7.23 -9.29
CA LEU A 16 19.35 7.03 -10.24
C LEU A 16 19.06 8.28 -11.07
N ASP A 17 19.01 9.44 -10.43
CA ASP A 17 18.52 10.68 -11.03
C ASP A 17 19.64 11.71 -11.24
N GLY A 18 20.84 11.46 -10.75
CA GLY A 18 22.02 12.35 -10.88
C GLY A 18 21.97 13.62 -10.04
N VAL A 19 21.02 13.73 -9.10
CA VAL A 19 20.82 14.90 -8.23
C VAL A 19 20.85 14.53 -6.77
N ALA A 20 21.21 15.48 -5.91
CA ALA A 20 21.34 15.31 -4.45
C ALA A 20 22.34 14.20 -4.06
N ASP A 21 22.30 13.74 -2.82
CA ASP A 21 23.12 12.64 -2.34
C ASP A 21 22.27 11.38 -2.11
N ASP A 22 22.89 10.22 -2.28
CA ASP A 22 22.24 8.95 -1.95
C ASP A 22 22.06 8.84 -0.43
N TRP A 23 20.96 8.23 -0.01
CA TRP A 23 20.76 7.89 1.39
C TRP A 23 21.79 6.83 1.82
N PRO A 24 22.29 6.89 3.06
CA PRO A 24 23.29 5.93 3.57
C PRO A 24 22.68 4.53 3.84
N LEU A 25 21.40 4.33 3.53
CA LEU A 25 20.65 3.11 3.72
C LEU A 25 20.02 2.71 2.39
N ASP A 26 20.00 1.42 2.09
CA ASP A 26 19.28 0.86 0.95
C ASP A 26 17.90 0.33 1.35
N TYR A 27 17.08 0.05 0.35
CA TYR A 27 15.73 -0.49 0.56
C TYR A 27 15.76 -1.85 1.28
N ALA A 28 16.70 -2.72 0.92
CA ALA A 28 16.79 -4.05 1.53
C ALA A 28 17.06 -4.00 3.04
N THR A 29 17.81 -2.98 3.49
CA THR A 29 18.03 -2.73 4.92
C THR A 29 16.74 -2.26 5.62
N LEU A 30 15.89 -1.49 4.94
CA LEU A 30 14.67 -0.91 5.51
C LEU A 30 13.44 -1.82 5.37
N GLU A 31 13.42 -2.70 4.38
CA GLU A 31 12.29 -3.58 4.08
C GLU A 31 11.74 -4.35 5.30
N PRO A 32 12.57 -4.98 6.17
CA PRO A 32 12.07 -5.67 7.36
C PRO A 32 11.33 -4.76 8.35
N TYR A 33 11.73 -3.50 8.42
CA TYR A 33 11.09 -2.49 9.28
C TYR A 33 9.76 -2.00 8.68
N TYR A 34 9.69 -1.87 7.36
CA TYR A 34 8.41 -1.59 6.67
C TYR A 34 7.43 -2.73 6.87
N ASP A 35 7.86 -3.98 6.71
CA ASP A 35 7.04 -5.16 6.97
C ASP A 35 6.55 -5.23 8.42
N LEU A 36 7.42 -4.91 9.37
CA LEU A 36 7.03 -4.84 10.78
C LEU A 36 5.98 -3.75 11.02
N ASN A 37 6.20 -2.57 10.46
CA ASN A 37 5.26 -1.45 10.55
C ASN A 37 3.91 -1.79 9.92
N ASP A 38 3.90 -2.42 8.74
CA ASP A 38 2.67 -2.83 8.05
C ASP A 38 1.88 -3.87 8.89
N ARG A 39 2.57 -4.79 9.55
CA ARG A 39 1.94 -5.73 10.50
C ARG A 39 1.36 -5.01 11.71
N MET A 40 2.13 -4.12 12.35
CA MET A 40 1.65 -3.38 13.52
C MET A 40 0.45 -2.49 13.20
N MET A 41 0.45 -1.87 12.03
CA MET A 41 -0.68 -1.06 11.56
C MET A 41 -1.87 -1.90 11.05
N GLY A 42 -1.66 -3.17 10.69
CA GLY A 42 -2.67 -3.99 10.04
C GLY A 42 -3.02 -3.45 8.66
N VAL A 43 -2.01 -3.25 7.82
CA VAL A 43 -2.19 -2.68 6.48
C VAL A 43 -3.05 -3.61 5.63
N SER A 44 -4.12 -3.08 5.08
CA SER A 44 -4.93 -3.74 4.05
C SER A 44 -4.39 -3.45 2.65
N GLY A 45 -4.57 -4.39 1.74
CA GLY A 45 -4.11 -4.22 0.37
C GLY A 45 -4.25 -5.50 -0.46
N LEU A 46 -3.67 -5.48 -1.64
CA LEU A 46 -3.63 -6.62 -2.55
C LEU A 46 -2.19 -6.92 -2.92
N SER A 47 -1.74 -8.14 -2.65
CA SER A 47 -0.40 -8.60 -3.03
C SER A 47 -0.27 -8.82 -4.54
N GLY A 48 0.97 -8.79 -5.04
CA GLY A 48 1.26 -9.17 -6.42
C GLY A 48 1.14 -8.06 -7.45
N ASN A 49 1.17 -6.79 -7.04
CA ASN A 49 1.24 -5.68 -7.98
C ASN A 49 2.55 -5.76 -8.79
N PRO A 50 2.50 -5.88 -10.13
CA PRO A 50 3.69 -6.01 -10.95
C PRO A 50 4.55 -4.73 -11.02
N ALA A 51 4.02 -3.58 -10.57
CA ALA A 51 4.72 -2.31 -10.57
C ALA A 51 5.60 -2.10 -9.33
N TYR A 52 5.48 -2.96 -8.31
CA TYR A 52 6.18 -2.83 -7.04
C TYR A 52 6.85 -4.15 -6.62
N PRO A 53 7.83 -4.13 -5.73
CA PRO A 53 8.38 -5.34 -5.12
C PRO A 53 7.28 -6.15 -4.44
N PRO A 54 7.46 -7.47 -4.35
CA PRO A 54 6.57 -8.30 -3.54
C PRO A 54 6.50 -7.80 -2.11
N LYS A 55 5.30 -7.69 -1.59
CA LYS A 55 5.06 -7.35 -0.17
C LYS A 55 3.93 -8.20 0.39
N SER A 56 3.93 -8.39 1.69
CA SER A 56 2.82 -8.99 2.41
C SER A 56 1.78 -7.91 2.77
N VAL A 57 0.52 -8.29 2.78
CA VAL A 57 -0.58 -7.48 3.30
C VAL A 57 -1.26 -8.27 4.42
N GLN A 58 -1.79 -7.56 5.42
CA GLN A 58 -2.33 -8.21 6.62
C GLN A 58 -3.81 -8.54 6.47
N THR A 59 -4.54 -7.70 5.74
CA THR A 59 -5.97 -7.90 5.45
C THR A 59 -6.26 -7.58 3.99
N PRO A 60 -7.36 -8.10 3.41
CA PRO A 60 -7.76 -7.79 2.04
C PRO A 60 -7.93 -6.29 1.80
N PRO A 61 -7.95 -5.82 0.53
CA PRO A 61 -8.17 -4.40 0.23
C PRO A 61 -9.48 -3.89 0.85
N VAL A 62 -9.47 -2.65 1.34
CA VAL A 62 -10.72 -1.96 1.69
C VAL A 62 -11.59 -1.82 0.43
N ALA A 63 -12.89 -2.06 0.57
CA ALA A 63 -13.83 -2.01 -0.54
C ALA A 63 -13.78 -0.65 -1.27
N LEU A 64 -13.68 -0.69 -2.59
CA LEU A 64 -13.57 0.51 -3.44
C LEU A 64 -14.79 1.43 -3.41
N GLY A 65 -15.96 0.92 -3.02
CA GLY A 65 -17.22 1.62 -3.14
C GLY A 65 -17.64 1.83 -4.61
N ARG A 66 -18.82 2.42 -4.83
CA ARG A 66 -19.38 2.58 -6.17
C ARG A 66 -18.51 3.44 -7.10
N LEU A 67 -18.01 4.55 -6.59
CA LEU A 67 -17.15 5.45 -7.37
C LEU A 67 -15.85 4.76 -7.79
N GLY A 68 -15.18 4.09 -6.85
CA GLY A 68 -13.94 3.37 -7.14
C GLY A 68 -14.13 2.26 -8.18
N VAL A 69 -15.21 1.51 -8.10
CA VAL A 69 -15.55 0.48 -9.10
C VAL A 69 -15.74 1.11 -10.49
N THR A 70 -16.50 2.21 -10.60
CA THR A 70 -16.71 2.91 -11.88
C THR A 70 -15.40 3.41 -12.47
N ILE A 71 -14.51 3.96 -11.65
CA ILE A 71 -13.18 4.41 -12.11
C ILE A 71 -12.34 3.22 -12.58
N ALA A 72 -12.31 2.13 -11.82
CA ALA A 72 -11.59 0.92 -12.17
C ALA A 72 -12.07 0.32 -13.51
N GLU A 73 -13.39 0.31 -13.77
CA GLU A 73 -13.95 -0.09 -15.05
C GLU A 73 -13.47 0.82 -16.20
N GLY A 74 -13.39 2.13 -15.96
CA GLY A 74 -12.83 3.08 -16.91
C GLY A 74 -11.38 2.78 -17.27
N PHE A 75 -10.54 2.53 -16.28
CA PHE A 75 -9.14 2.14 -16.48
C PHE A 75 -9.02 0.82 -17.25
N ASN A 76 -9.85 -0.17 -16.92
CA ASN A 76 -9.88 -1.45 -17.64
C ASN A 76 -10.22 -1.27 -19.12
N ARG A 77 -11.18 -0.40 -19.46
CA ARG A 77 -11.53 -0.09 -20.86
C ARG A 77 -10.40 0.59 -21.64
N LEU A 78 -9.59 1.39 -20.93
CA LEU A 78 -8.42 2.07 -21.50
C LEU A 78 -7.16 1.19 -21.53
N GLY A 79 -7.20 -0.01 -20.94
CA GLY A 79 -6.03 -0.87 -20.78
C GLY A 79 -4.99 -0.30 -19.83
N TRP A 80 -5.38 0.58 -18.93
CA TRP A 80 -4.49 1.17 -17.95
C TRP A 80 -4.34 0.28 -16.73
N HIS A 81 -3.12 0.20 -16.23
CA HIS A 81 -2.86 -0.49 -14.97
C HIS A 81 -3.44 0.32 -13.80
N TRP A 82 -4.13 -0.36 -12.91
CA TRP A 82 -4.58 0.19 -11.63
C TRP A 82 -4.49 -0.88 -10.55
N TRP A 83 -4.43 -0.47 -9.32
CA TRP A 83 -4.33 -1.37 -8.17
C TRP A 83 -5.02 -0.77 -6.95
N PRO A 84 -5.66 -1.57 -6.09
CA PRO A 84 -6.17 -1.07 -4.81
C PRO A 84 -5.03 -0.48 -3.98
N SER A 85 -5.23 0.72 -3.45
CA SER A 85 -4.24 1.35 -2.58
C SER A 85 -4.09 0.59 -1.28
N ASP A 86 -2.85 0.40 -0.85
CA ASP A 86 -2.58 -0.05 0.51
C ASP A 86 -3.04 1.02 1.50
N SER A 87 -3.59 0.58 2.63
CA SER A 87 -4.16 1.47 3.64
C SER A 87 -3.88 0.95 5.04
N ALA A 88 -3.49 1.84 5.95
CA ALA A 88 -3.36 1.52 7.37
C ALA A 88 -4.74 1.42 8.05
N ILE A 89 -5.63 0.63 7.44
CA ILE A 89 -7.02 0.40 7.85
C ILE A 89 -7.27 -1.10 7.69
N VAL A 90 -7.59 -1.79 8.78
CA VAL A 90 -7.97 -3.20 8.68
C VAL A 90 -9.33 -3.33 8.01
N SER A 91 -9.43 -4.15 6.96
CA SER A 91 -10.68 -4.38 6.22
C SER A 91 -11.55 -5.47 6.83
N GLU A 92 -10.95 -6.32 7.64
CA GLU A 92 -11.58 -7.36 8.44
C GLU A 92 -10.97 -7.40 9.84
N ARG A 93 -11.47 -8.25 10.73
CA ARG A 93 -10.97 -8.32 12.11
C ARG A 93 -9.49 -8.71 12.13
N TYR A 94 -8.69 -7.89 12.81
CA TYR A 94 -7.25 -8.06 12.92
C TYR A 94 -6.75 -7.59 14.29
N GLU A 95 -6.07 -8.47 15.04
CA GLU A 95 -5.46 -8.19 16.35
C GLU A 95 -6.36 -7.39 17.30
N GLY A 96 -7.61 -7.80 17.42
CA GLY A 96 -8.59 -7.20 18.33
C GLY A 96 -9.26 -5.92 17.82
N ARG A 97 -8.91 -5.44 16.63
CA ARG A 97 -9.61 -4.35 15.94
C ARG A 97 -10.68 -4.91 15.01
N GLU A 98 -11.84 -4.25 14.96
CA GLU A 98 -12.89 -4.60 14.02
C GLU A 98 -12.62 -4.05 12.63
N GLY A 99 -13.12 -4.75 11.60
CA GLY A 99 -12.92 -4.35 10.21
C GLY A 99 -13.62 -3.04 9.85
N CYS A 100 -13.13 -2.36 8.84
CA CYS A 100 -13.69 -1.12 8.31
C CYS A 100 -15.10 -1.34 7.75
N VAL A 101 -16.06 -0.56 8.20
CA VAL A 101 -17.44 -0.56 7.70
C VAL A 101 -17.68 0.48 6.59
N ASN A 102 -16.60 1.09 6.09
CA ASN A 102 -16.64 2.05 4.99
C ASN A 102 -17.55 3.27 5.21
N ALA A 103 -17.60 3.77 6.44
CA ALA A 103 -18.48 4.88 6.83
C ALA A 103 -18.07 6.25 6.21
N GLY A 104 -16.90 6.35 5.61
CA GLY A 104 -16.42 7.56 4.91
C GLY A 104 -15.98 8.72 5.81
N VAL A 105 -15.87 8.52 7.11
CA VAL A 105 -15.57 9.57 8.10
C VAL A 105 -14.15 9.54 8.65
N CYS A 106 -13.22 8.89 7.96
CA CYS A 106 -11.84 8.66 8.43
C CYS A 106 -11.07 9.93 8.82
N MET A 107 -11.42 11.08 8.24
CA MET A 107 -10.83 12.39 8.57
C MET A 107 -11.18 12.87 9.98
N PHE A 108 -12.35 12.46 10.49
CA PHE A 108 -12.87 12.91 11.79
C PHE A 108 -12.68 11.88 12.90
N GLY A 109 -12.20 10.69 12.57
CA GLY A 109 -12.01 9.58 13.48
C GLY A 109 -12.56 8.27 12.92
N CYS A 110 -12.32 7.18 13.65
CA CYS A 110 -12.81 5.86 13.29
C CYS A 110 -13.51 5.21 14.48
N ALA A 111 -14.85 5.20 14.48
CA ALA A 111 -15.65 4.63 15.56
C ALA A 111 -15.41 3.12 15.76
N GLN A 112 -15.01 2.41 14.71
CA GLN A 112 -14.69 0.98 14.75
C GLN A 112 -13.26 0.68 15.21
N GLY A 113 -12.39 1.68 15.30
CA GLY A 113 -10.96 1.45 15.55
C GLY A 113 -10.22 0.74 14.41
N ALA A 114 -10.82 0.64 13.22
CA ALA A 114 -10.23 -0.04 12.07
C ALA A 114 -9.02 0.72 11.50
N LYS A 115 -9.04 2.06 11.56
CA LYS A 115 -7.92 2.89 11.13
C LYS A 115 -6.82 2.88 12.18
N ALA A 116 -5.58 2.64 11.76
CA ALA A 116 -4.43 2.80 12.63
C ALA A 116 -4.32 4.29 13.05
N SER A 117 -4.22 4.51 14.34
CA SER A 117 -4.02 5.84 14.93
C SER A 117 -3.20 5.71 16.20
N THR A 118 -2.39 6.68 16.48
CA THR A 118 -1.65 6.81 17.74
C THR A 118 -2.52 7.44 18.79
#